data_81621cb4614d7fa5874e1008c11ed19b
#
_entry.id   81621cb4614d7fa5874e1008c11ed19b
#
_cell.length_a   1.000
_cell.length_b   1.000
_cell.length_c   1.000
_cell.angle_alpha   90.00
_cell.angle_beta   90.00
_cell.angle_gamma   90.00
#
_symmetry.space_group_name_H-M   'P 1'
#
loop_
_entity.id
_entity.type
_entity.pdbx_description
1 polymer ?
#
loop_
_entity_poly.entity_id
_entity_poly.type
_entity_poly.pdbx_seq_one_letter_code
_entity_poly.pdbx_strand_id
1 'polypeptide(L)'
;AYEISECLVGAEMCIRDSGMGVKFRWLAKIFAFFGAGVGLFGIGTFTQVNGISSAVRNFFDPNMAHTVALFGNDYSWATVISCLVLTVCVGMVVLGGIKRIAKVSEIVVPFMAVLYVVLAVIIMVTNITAIPAAIVTIVKSAFTGSALAGGAMGSMIVAMQKGIARGIFSNESGLGSAPIAAAAAQTKEPARQGLVSMTGTFIDTIVICTMTGLSIVITGTWNTGLEGVEITTAAFQKGLPFPPVVASFALMICLVFFAFTTILGWDYYGERCLEYLFNKNMKAVRAYRWLYIIC
;
A
#
# COMPACT_ATOMS: atom_id res chain seq x y z
N ALA A 1 19.80 6.59 27.48
CA ALA A 1 20.15 6.23 26.07
C ALA A 1 20.07 4.71 25.84
N TYR A 2 20.43 3.90 26.83
CA TYR A 2 20.39 2.43 26.73
C TYR A 2 18.97 1.87 26.80
N GLU A 3 18.09 2.48 27.60
CA GLU A 3 16.68 2.11 27.71
C GLU A 3 15.88 2.38 26.45
N ILE A 4 16.26 3.38 25.65
CA ILE A 4 15.63 3.69 24.37
C ILE A 4 15.99 2.63 23.30
N SER A 5 17.16 1.99 23.39
CA SER A 5 17.56 0.96 22.43
C SER A 5 16.82 -0.37 22.63
N GLU A 6 16.37 -0.67 23.84
CA GLU A 6 15.50 -1.83 24.10
C GLU A 6 14.03 -1.56 23.69
N CYS A 7 13.61 -0.30 23.68
CA CYS A 7 12.32 0.16 23.19
C CYS A 7 12.19 0.16 21.65
N LEU A 8 13.25 -0.12 20.89
CA LEU A 8 13.24 -0.17 19.43
C LEU A 8 12.36 -1.27 18.83
N VAL A 9 11.84 -2.15 19.67
CA VAL A 9 10.89 -3.20 19.27
C VAL A 9 9.46 -2.69 19.42
N GLY A 10 9.03 -1.83 18.49
CA GLY A 10 7.68 -1.31 18.47
C GLY A 10 7.52 0.00 19.23
N ALA A 11 8.11 1.09 18.70
CA ALA A 11 8.07 2.43 19.31
C ALA A 11 6.67 2.86 19.75
N GLU A 12 5.63 2.49 19.03
CA GLU A 12 4.26 2.82 19.37
C GLU A 12 3.78 2.12 20.64
N MET A 13 4.15 0.87 20.83
CA MET A 13 3.83 0.11 22.03
C MET A 13 4.63 0.63 23.24
N CYS A 14 5.88 1.06 23.02
CA CYS A 14 6.68 1.72 24.04
C CYS A 14 6.15 3.11 24.41
N ILE A 15 5.66 3.90 23.47
CA ILE A 15 5.01 5.20 23.75
C ILE A 15 3.81 4.98 24.66
N ARG A 16 3.01 3.94 24.42
CA ARG A 16 1.80 3.67 25.19
C ARG A 16 2.09 3.06 26.56
N ASP A 17 3.07 2.18 26.70
CA ASP A 17 3.36 1.52 27.97
C ASP A 17 4.33 2.31 28.85
N SER A 18 5.31 3.01 28.28
CA SER A 18 6.32 3.77 29.01
C SER A 18 6.05 5.27 28.99
N GLY A 19 5.62 5.84 27.88
CA GLY A 19 5.34 7.26 27.72
C GLY A 19 4.05 7.72 28.42
N MET A 20 2.98 6.90 28.35
CA MET A 20 1.69 7.16 29.03
C MET A 20 1.65 6.58 30.44
N GLY A 21 2.64 5.80 30.84
CA GLY A 21 2.74 5.15 32.13
C GLY A 21 2.14 3.74 32.16
N VAL A 22 2.57 2.97 33.17
CA VAL A 22 2.25 1.54 33.35
C VAL A 22 0.75 1.24 33.35
N LYS A 23 -0.08 2.19 33.76
CA LYS A 23 -1.56 2.05 33.76
C LYS A 23 -2.14 1.85 32.36
N PHE A 24 -1.47 2.31 31.31
CA PHE A 24 -1.92 2.24 29.92
C PHE A 24 -1.32 1.08 29.12
N ARG A 25 -0.61 0.17 29.77
CA ARG A 25 0.01 -1.01 29.16
C ARG A 25 -0.99 -1.95 28.46
N TRP A 26 -2.22 -2.00 28.94
CA TRP A 26 -3.30 -2.74 28.29
C TRP A 26 -3.59 -2.21 26.88
N LEU A 27 -3.52 -0.90 26.68
CA LEU A 27 -3.74 -0.27 25.37
C LEU A 27 -2.67 -0.67 24.35
N ALA A 28 -1.40 -0.76 24.78
CA ALA A 28 -0.30 -1.25 23.97
C ALA A 28 -0.50 -2.72 23.54
N LYS A 29 -1.01 -3.57 24.45
CA LYS A 29 -1.34 -4.97 24.14
C LYS A 29 -2.48 -5.10 23.13
N ILE A 30 -3.53 -4.29 23.26
CA ILE A 30 -4.65 -4.25 22.32
C ILE A 30 -4.14 -3.83 20.94
N PHE A 31 -3.34 -2.75 20.86
CA PHE A 31 -2.75 -2.31 19.61
C PHE A 31 -1.90 -3.42 18.96
N ALA A 32 -1.03 -4.07 19.74
CA ALA A 32 -0.17 -5.14 19.24
C ALA A 32 -0.97 -6.35 18.76
N PHE A 33 -2.08 -6.70 19.42
CA PHE A 33 -2.97 -7.79 18.99
C PHE A 33 -3.62 -7.48 17.64
N PHE A 34 -4.20 -6.29 17.50
CA PHE A 34 -4.79 -5.89 16.23
C PHE A 34 -3.73 -5.68 15.14
N GLY A 35 -2.57 -5.12 15.47
CA GLY A 35 -1.47 -4.94 14.53
C GLY A 35 -0.96 -6.26 13.94
N ALA A 36 -0.81 -7.30 14.76
CA ALA A 36 -0.46 -8.63 14.29
C ALA A 36 -1.57 -9.25 13.41
N GLY A 37 -2.84 -9.05 13.79
CA GLY A 37 -4.00 -9.52 13.02
C GLY A 37 -4.16 -8.81 11.67
N VAL A 38 -4.00 -7.49 11.63
CA VAL A 38 -4.07 -6.71 10.38
C VAL A 38 -2.94 -7.07 9.42
N GLY A 39 -1.74 -7.33 9.94
CA GLY A 39 -0.63 -7.84 9.12
C GLY A 39 -0.99 -9.15 8.44
N LEU A 40 -1.60 -10.10 9.17
CA LEU A 40 -1.87 -11.44 8.67
C LEU A 40 -3.13 -11.53 7.79
N PHE A 41 -4.24 -10.91 8.20
CA PHE A 41 -5.57 -11.09 7.58
C PHE A 41 -6.12 -9.82 6.90
N GLY A 42 -5.39 -8.73 6.92
CA GLY A 42 -5.89 -7.44 6.49
C GLY A 42 -5.23 -6.91 5.23
N ILE A 43 -5.00 -5.61 5.27
CA ILE A 43 -4.44 -4.81 4.18
C ILE A 43 -3.03 -5.27 3.80
N GLY A 44 -2.29 -5.86 4.75
CA GLY A 44 -0.91 -6.29 4.55
C GLY A 44 -0.76 -7.46 3.59
N THR A 45 -1.74 -8.38 3.54
CA THR A 45 -1.66 -9.62 2.75
C THR A 45 -2.74 -9.71 1.69
N PHE A 46 -3.98 -10.00 2.07
CA PHE A 46 -5.03 -10.33 1.10
C PHE A 46 -5.31 -9.26 0.06
N THR A 47 -5.33 -8.00 0.45
CA THR A 47 -5.57 -6.89 -0.48
C THR A 47 -4.41 -6.76 -1.48
N GLN A 48 -3.17 -6.91 -1.03
CA GLN A 48 -1.99 -6.77 -1.89
C GLN A 48 -1.84 -7.98 -2.83
N VAL A 49 -2.02 -9.19 -2.32
CA VAL A 49 -1.99 -10.41 -3.13
C VAL A 49 -3.08 -10.38 -4.21
N ASN A 50 -4.30 -9.96 -3.85
CA ASN A 50 -5.38 -9.77 -4.81
C ASN A 50 -5.05 -8.68 -5.84
N GLY A 51 -4.41 -7.59 -5.43
CA GLY A 51 -3.95 -6.53 -6.34
C GLY A 51 -2.93 -7.04 -7.36
N ILE A 52 -1.91 -7.78 -6.91
CA ILE A 52 -0.89 -8.39 -7.77
C ILE A 52 -1.52 -9.40 -8.73
N SER A 53 -2.28 -10.35 -8.21
CA SER A 53 -2.87 -11.41 -9.02
C SER A 53 -3.88 -10.86 -10.05
N SER A 54 -4.65 -9.84 -9.69
CA SER A 54 -5.55 -9.15 -10.62
C SER A 54 -4.79 -8.39 -11.70
N ALA A 55 -3.71 -7.69 -11.35
CA ALA A 55 -2.88 -6.97 -12.32
C ALA A 55 -2.22 -7.94 -13.32
N VAL A 56 -1.68 -9.05 -12.83
CA VAL A 56 -1.06 -10.09 -13.67
C VAL A 56 -2.11 -10.79 -14.53
N ARG A 57 -3.26 -11.16 -13.97
CA ARG A 57 -4.37 -11.75 -14.73
C ARG A 57 -4.85 -10.81 -15.84
N ASN A 58 -5.13 -9.55 -15.52
CA ASN A 58 -5.64 -8.58 -16.51
C ASN A 58 -4.65 -8.36 -17.66
N PHE A 59 -3.36 -8.59 -17.44
CA PHE A 59 -2.35 -8.47 -18.49
C PHE A 59 -2.19 -9.75 -19.31
N PHE A 60 -2.08 -10.94 -18.66
CA PHE A 60 -1.75 -12.20 -19.32
C PHE A 60 -2.98 -13.02 -19.77
N ASP A 61 -4.09 -12.90 -19.05
CA ASP A 61 -5.31 -13.68 -19.31
C ASP A 61 -6.57 -12.87 -18.97
N PRO A 62 -6.83 -11.74 -19.70
CA PRO A 62 -7.94 -10.85 -19.43
C PRO A 62 -9.31 -11.52 -19.61
N ASN A 63 -9.40 -12.53 -20.48
CA ASN A 63 -10.64 -13.24 -20.79
C ASN A 63 -10.84 -14.53 -20.00
N MET A 64 -9.96 -14.86 -19.06
CA MET A 64 -9.96 -16.13 -18.34
C MET A 64 -10.06 -17.36 -19.29
N ALA A 65 -9.30 -17.29 -20.39
CA ALA A 65 -9.34 -18.33 -21.44
C ALA A 65 -8.79 -19.69 -20.94
N HIS A 66 -7.87 -19.62 -19.98
CA HIS A 66 -7.26 -20.82 -19.39
C HIS A 66 -7.49 -20.83 -17.89
N THR A 67 -8.38 -21.70 -17.42
CA THR A 67 -8.73 -21.84 -16.01
C THR A 67 -8.17 -23.11 -15.39
N VAL A 68 -7.88 -23.05 -14.10
CA VAL A 68 -7.48 -24.17 -13.27
C VAL A 68 -8.52 -24.29 -12.14
N ALA A 69 -9.16 -25.44 -12.05
CA ALA A 69 -10.12 -25.70 -10.97
C ALA A 69 -9.37 -26.00 -9.66
N LEU A 70 -9.53 -25.11 -8.67
CA LEU A 70 -8.97 -25.26 -7.34
C LEU A 70 -10.05 -24.99 -6.29
N PHE A 71 -10.19 -25.90 -5.32
CA PHE A 71 -11.16 -25.78 -4.21
C PHE A 71 -12.60 -25.51 -4.65
N GLY A 72 -12.99 -26.02 -5.83
CA GLY A 72 -14.36 -25.86 -6.37
C GLY A 72 -14.63 -24.53 -7.10
N ASN A 73 -13.61 -23.70 -7.31
CA ASN A 73 -13.69 -22.49 -8.11
C ASN A 73 -12.66 -22.54 -9.27
N ASP A 74 -13.02 -21.89 -10.37
CA ASP A 74 -12.14 -21.75 -11.52
C ASP A 74 -11.31 -20.47 -11.40
N TYR A 75 -9.99 -20.64 -11.36
CA TYR A 75 -9.03 -19.53 -11.33
C TYR A 75 -8.22 -19.48 -12.62
N SER A 76 -7.92 -18.28 -13.10
CA SER A 76 -6.99 -18.14 -14.22
C SER A 76 -5.62 -18.71 -13.87
N TRP A 77 -4.99 -19.40 -14.82
CA TRP A 77 -3.63 -19.91 -14.66
C TRP A 77 -2.63 -18.81 -14.26
N ALA A 78 -2.81 -17.60 -14.81
CA ALA A 78 -1.97 -16.44 -14.49
C ALA A 78 -2.07 -16.07 -13.00
N THR A 79 -3.26 -16.16 -12.41
CA THR A 79 -3.47 -15.96 -10.97
C THR A 79 -2.73 -17.02 -10.16
N VAL A 80 -2.88 -18.28 -10.50
CA VAL A 80 -2.25 -19.40 -9.75
C VAL A 80 -0.72 -19.30 -9.79
N ILE A 81 -0.14 -19.08 -10.98
CA ILE A 81 1.30 -18.94 -11.13
C ILE A 81 1.81 -17.69 -10.40
N SER A 82 1.13 -16.55 -10.52
CA SER A 82 1.56 -15.33 -9.83
C SER A 82 1.55 -15.49 -8.31
N CYS A 83 0.52 -16.14 -7.75
CA CYS A 83 0.46 -16.43 -6.31
C CYS A 83 1.60 -17.37 -5.88
N LEU A 84 1.89 -18.41 -6.65
CA LEU A 84 2.99 -19.34 -6.34
C LEU A 84 4.35 -18.61 -6.35
N VAL A 85 4.63 -17.84 -7.40
CA VAL A 85 5.87 -17.06 -7.51
C VAL A 85 5.97 -16.05 -6.37
N LEU A 86 4.87 -15.35 -6.06
CA LEU A 86 4.81 -14.39 -4.97
C LEU A 86 5.12 -15.04 -3.62
N THR A 87 4.49 -16.18 -3.33
CA THR A 87 4.72 -16.94 -2.09
C THR A 87 6.21 -17.32 -1.94
N VAL A 88 6.83 -17.79 -3.01
CA VAL A 88 8.28 -18.14 -2.99
C VAL A 88 9.13 -16.89 -2.77
N CYS A 89 8.84 -15.79 -3.47
CA CYS A 89 9.59 -14.53 -3.32
C CYS A 89 9.46 -13.94 -1.92
N VAL A 90 8.23 -13.88 -1.39
CA VAL A 90 7.96 -13.41 -0.02
C VAL A 90 8.68 -14.30 0.98
N GLY A 91 8.56 -15.63 0.83
CA GLY A 91 9.22 -16.59 1.72
C GLY A 91 10.74 -16.41 1.74
N MET A 92 11.38 -16.26 0.59
CA MET A 92 12.83 -16.03 0.50
C MET A 92 13.28 -14.75 1.21
N VAL A 93 12.48 -13.70 1.17
CA VAL A 93 12.83 -12.40 1.78
C VAL A 93 12.52 -12.42 3.28
N VAL A 94 11.33 -12.83 3.67
CA VAL A 94 10.83 -12.85 5.06
C VAL A 94 11.68 -13.78 5.94
N LEU A 95 12.04 -14.96 5.46
CA LEU A 95 12.92 -15.89 6.19
C LEU A 95 14.31 -15.29 6.45
N GLY A 96 14.75 -14.33 5.63
CA GLY A 96 16.00 -13.58 5.85
C GLY A 96 15.90 -12.47 6.90
N GLY A 97 14.69 -12.18 7.39
CA GLY A 97 14.42 -11.16 8.42
C GLY A 97 14.63 -9.73 7.95
N ILE A 98 14.52 -8.78 8.90
CA ILE A 98 14.49 -7.34 8.64
C ILE A 98 15.62 -6.82 7.75
N LYS A 99 16.84 -7.34 7.89
CA LYS A 99 17.99 -6.89 7.08
C LYS A 99 17.79 -7.18 5.60
N ARG A 100 17.17 -8.31 5.28
CA ARG A 100 16.88 -8.70 3.89
C ARG A 100 15.69 -7.90 3.36
N ILE A 101 14.63 -7.72 4.17
CA ILE A 101 13.48 -6.89 3.83
C ILE A 101 13.95 -5.47 3.50
N ALA A 102 14.75 -4.85 4.37
CA ALA A 102 15.28 -3.51 4.16
C ALA A 102 16.12 -3.41 2.86
N LYS A 103 17.02 -4.37 2.61
CA LYS A 103 17.87 -4.37 1.41
C LYS A 103 17.06 -4.52 0.11
N VAL A 104 16.03 -5.35 0.12
CA VAL A 104 15.14 -5.52 -1.04
C VAL A 104 14.33 -4.25 -1.27
N SER A 105 13.74 -3.68 -0.21
CA SER A 105 12.96 -2.45 -0.29
C SER A 105 13.81 -1.25 -0.74
N GLU A 106 15.07 -1.16 -0.31
CA GLU A 106 16.01 -0.10 -0.71
C GLU A 106 16.23 -0.03 -2.23
N ILE A 107 16.16 -1.17 -2.91
CA ILE A 107 16.34 -1.25 -4.37
C ILE A 107 14.99 -1.12 -5.09
N VAL A 108 13.99 -1.86 -4.64
CA VAL A 108 12.70 -1.99 -5.33
C VAL A 108 11.88 -0.70 -5.26
N VAL A 109 11.83 -0.06 -4.07
CA VAL A 109 10.98 1.13 -3.88
C VAL A 109 11.41 2.31 -4.73
N PRO A 110 12.70 2.73 -4.79
CA PRO A 110 13.10 3.81 -5.68
C PRO A 110 12.87 3.48 -7.15
N PHE A 111 13.15 2.24 -7.57
CA PHE A 111 12.94 1.82 -8.95
C PHE A 111 11.47 1.96 -9.37
N MET A 112 10.54 1.40 -8.58
CA MET A 112 9.10 1.50 -8.91
C MET A 112 8.59 2.94 -8.87
N ALA A 113 9.04 3.73 -7.86
CA ALA A 113 8.63 5.11 -7.72
C ALA A 113 9.08 5.98 -8.90
N VAL A 114 10.34 5.85 -9.30
CA VAL A 114 10.88 6.56 -10.48
C VAL A 114 10.15 6.15 -11.74
N LEU A 115 9.96 4.84 -11.97
CA LEU A 115 9.24 4.34 -13.14
C LEU A 115 7.81 4.90 -13.18
N TYR A 116 7.08 4.84 -12.06
CA TYR A 116 5.71 5.36 -11.98
C TYR A 116 5.65 6.88 -12.23
N VAL A 117 6.52 7.64 -11.59
CA VAL A 117 6.58 9.11 -11.74
C VAL A 117 6.91 9.48 -13.18
N VAL A 118 7.87 8.80 -13.82
CA VAL A 118 8.21 9.05 -15.23
C VAL A 118 7.00 8.81 -16.14
N LEU A 119 6.29 7.69 -15.96
CA LEU A 119 5.09 7.41 -16.77
C LEU A 119 4.00 8.47 -16.55
N ALA A 120 3.75 8.87 -15.31
CA ALA A 120 2.78 9.89 -14.97
C ALA A 120 3.16 11.29 -15.52
N VAL A 121 4.45 11.64 -15.45
CA VAL A 121 4.97 12.88 -16.07
C VAL A 121 4.77 12.87 -17.58
N ILE A 122 5.03 11.75 -18.25
CA ILE A 122 4.77 11.62 -19.70
C ILE A 122 3.29 11.89 -19.99
N ILE A 123 2.35 11.32 -19.24
CA ILE A 123 0.91 11.61 -19.42
C ILE A 123 0.63 13.10 -19.25
N MET A 124 1.19 13.75 -18.24
CA MET A 124 0.97 15.17 -17.99
C MET A 124 1.56 16.06 -19.09
N VAL A 125 2.77 15.75 -19.54
CA VAL A 125 3.44 16.52 -20.60
C VAL A 125 2.72 16.38 -21.94
N THR A 126 2.31 15.15 -22.30
CA THR A 126 1.59 14.90 -23.55
C THR A 126 0.18 15.49 -23.57
N ASN A 127 -0.43 15.68 -22.38
CA ASN A 127 -1.76 16.25 -22.23
C ASN A 127 -1.76 17.58 -21.45
N ILE A 128 -0.70 18.37 -21.57
CA ILE A 128 -0.49 19.59 -20.79
C ILE A 128 -1.64 20.60 -20.92
N THR A 129 -2.26 20.69 -22.09
CA THR A 129 -3.40 21.57 -22.36
C THR A 129 -4.67 21.15 -21.61
N ALA A 130 -4.81 19.90 -21.24
CA ALA A 130 -5.94 19.38 -20.50
C ALA A 130 -5.83 19.58 -18.98
N ILE A 131 -4.64 19.86 -18.45
CA ILE A 131 -4.41 20.02 -17.02
C ILE A 131 -5.25 21.13 -16.39
N PRO A 132 -5.32 22.36 -16.94
CA PRO A 132 -6.15 23.41 -16.37
C PRO A 132 -7.64 23.03 -16.32
N ALA A 133 -8.15 22.41 -17.37
CA ALA A 133 -9.53 21.94 -17.42
C ALA A 133 -9.81 20.84 -16.40
N ALA A 134 -8.86 19.92 -16.18
CA ALA A 134 -8.96 18.88 -15.18
C ALA A 134 -9.02 19.48 -13.75
N ILE A 135 -8.14 20.42 -13.43
CA ILE A 135 -8.15 21.13 -12.14
C ILE A 135 -9.48 21.85 -11.92
N VAL A 136 -9.96 22.57 -12.93
CA VAL A 136 -11.26 23.25 -12.85
C VAL A 136 -12.39 22.26 -12.63
N THR A 137 -12.35 21.11 -13.29
CA THR A 137 -13.34 20.02 -13.11
C THR A 137 -13.34 19.49 -11.70
N ILE A 138 -12.16 19.23 -11.12
CA ILE A 138 -12.02 18.75 -9.74
C ILE A 138 -12.60 19.77 -8.77
N VAL A 139 -12.20 21.05 -8.89
CA VAL A 139 -12.66 22.12 -8.00
C VAL A 139 -14.15 22.38 -8.13
N LYS A 140 -14.64 22.50 -9.38
CA LYS A 140 -16.08 22.69 -9.59
C LYS A 140 -16.90 21.51 -9.08
N SER A 141 -16.48 20.28 -9.30
CA SER A 141 -17.19 19.09 -8.82
C SER A 141 -17.25 19.02 -7.30
N ALA A 142 -16.22 19.50 -6.61
CA ALA A 142 -16.20 19.54 -5.16
C ALA A 142 -17.19 20.56 -4.54
N PHE A 143 -17.48 21.66 -5.26
CA PHE A 143 -18.29 22.77 -4.75
C PHE A 143 -19.64 22.98 -5.47
N THR A 144 -19.94 22.19 -6.51
CA THR A 144 -21.23 22.29 -7.20
C THR A 144 -22.35 21.57 -6.44
N GLY A 145 -23.56 22.15 -6.56
CA GLY A 145 -24.76 21.62 -5.91
C GLY A 145 -25.18 20.21 -6.34
N SER A 146 -24.61 19.65 -7.42
CA SER A 146 -24.76 18.24 -7.74
C SER A 146 -24.06 17.31 -6.73
N ALA A 147 -22.97 17.77 -6.11
CA ALA A 147 -22.38 17.09 -4.96
C ALA A 147 -23.25 17.23 -3.71
N LEU A 148 -24.00 18.33 -3.60
CA LEU A 148 -24.94 18.63 -2.50
C LEU A 148 -26.36 18.12 -2.78
N ALA A 149 -26.81 18.13 -4.03
CA ALA A 149 -28.18 17.80 -4.45
C ALA A 149 -28.36 16.42 -5.08
N GLY A 150 -27.28 15.71 -5.37
CA GLY A 150 -27.29 14.35 -5.97
C GLY A 150 -27.86 13.28 -5.04
N GLY A 151 -29.05 13.52 -4.53
CA GLY A 151 -29.77 12.56 -3.72
C GLY A 151 -29.28 12.48 -2.29
N ALA A 152 -29.44 13.59 -1.59
CA ALA A 152 -29.47 13.60 -0.15
C ALA A 152 -28.18 13.16 0.59
N MET A 153 -28.20 13.36 1.87
CA MET A 153 -27.15 13.05 2.85
C MET A 153 -26.49 11.68 2.66
N GLY A 154 -27.15 10.70 2.03
CA GLY A 154 -26.62 9.36 1.82
C GLY A 154 -25.42 9.30 0.89
N SER A 155 -25.45 9.98 -0.25
CA SER A 155 -24.31 9.98 -1.21
C SER A 155 -23.13 10.80 -0.66
N MET A 156 -23.40 11.85 0.08
CA MET A 156 -22.36 12.67 0.73
C MET A 156 -21.68 11.88 1.86
N ILE A 157 -22.43 11.13 2.65
CA ILE A 157 -21.87 10.27 3.70
C ILE A 157 -21.01 9.16 3.07
N VAL A 158 -21.48 8.51 2.01
CA VAL A 158 -20.70 7.46 1.31
C VAL A 158 -19.42 8.04 0.70
N ALA A 159 -19.50 9.20 0.02
CA ALA A 159 -18.34 9.84 -0.56
C ALA A 159 -17.32 10.25 0.52
N MET A 160 -17.81 10.82 1.63
CA MET A 160 -16.96 11.17 2.77
C MET A 160 -16.35 9.94 3.42
N GLN A 161 -17.12 8.87 3.63
CA GLN A 161 -16.63 7.61 4.18
C GLN A 161 -15.56 6.97 3.29
N LYS A 162 -15.80 6.90 1.98
CA LYS A 162 -14.84 6.36 1.01
C LYS A 162 -13.60 7.24 0.91
N GLY A 163 -13.75 8.57 0.89
CA GLY A 163 -12.64 9.51 0.82
C GLY A 163 -11.76 9.47 2.07
N ILE A 164 -12.37 9.50 3.27
CA ILE A 164 -11.63 9.40 4.54
C ILE A 164 -10.93 8.05 4.65
N ALA A 165 -11.61 6.95 4.32
CA ALA A 165 -11.01 5.62 4.35
C ALA A 165 -9.78 5.55 3.44
N ARG A 166 -9.87 6.02 2.19
CA ARG A 166 -8.74 6.03 1.26
C ARG A 166 -7.61 6.95 1.70
N GLY A 167 -7.94 8.14 2.25
CA GLY A 167 -6.93 9.05 2.79
C GLY A 167 -6.17 8.48 3.98
N ILE A 168 -6.84 7.76 4.89
CA ILE A 168 -6.19 7.07 6.01
C ILE A 168 -5.27 5.94 5.51
N PHE A 169 -5.70 5.21 4.47
CA PHE A 169 -4.93 4.09 3.93
C PHE A 169 -3.82 4.49 2.95
N SER A 170 -3.75 5.75 2.54
CA SER A 170 -2.75 6.21 1.57
C SER A 170 -1.32 6.04 2.07
N ASN A 171 -1.09 6.33 3.35
CA ASN A 171 0.24 6.22 3.95
C ASN A 171 0.18 5.70 5.39
N GLU A 172 1.34 5.29 5.90
CA GLU A 172 1.48 4.71 7.25
C GLU A 172 1.18 5.71 8.38
N SER A 173 1.26 7.01 8.11
CA SER A 173 0.93 8.06 9.09
C SER A 173 -0.56 8.02 9.46
N GLY A 174 -1.44 7.74 8.48
CA GLY A 174 -2.87 7.57 8.71
C GLY A 174 -3.21 6.29 9.49
N LEU A 175 -2.49 5.22 9.22
CA LEU A 175 -2.70 3.92 9.89
C LEU A 175 -2.07 3.83 11.28
N GLY A 176 -1.13 4.73 11.62
CA GLY A 176 -0.38 4.68 12.87
C GLY A 176 0.73 3.62 12.89
N SER A 177 1.10 3.04 11.75
CA SER A 177 2.19 2.06 11.64
C SER A 177 3.56 2.70 11.47
N ALA A 178 3.64 3.96 11.05
CA ALA A 178 4.88 4.69 10.83
C ALA A 178 5.88 4.63 12.00
N PRO A 179 5.46 4.72 13.28
CA PRO A 179 6.40 4.59 14.40
C PRO A 179 7.06 3.22 14.50
N ILE A 180 6.44 2.14 14.02
CA ILE A 180 7.03 0.80 14.02
C ILE A 180 8.20 0.74 13.04
N ALA A 181 8.05 1.33 11.85
CA ALA A 181 9.14 1.47 10.88
C ALA A 181 10.24 2.41 11.40
N ALA A 182 9.84 3.56 11.95
CA ALA A 182 10.76 4.54 12.51
C ALA A 182 11.61 3.99 13.68
N ALA A 183 11.09 3.02 14.42
CA ALA A 183 11.82 2.35 15.50
C ALA A 183 13.05 1.56 15.02
N ALA A 184 13.10 1.16 13.75
CA ALA A 184 14.25 0.49 13.15
C ALA A 184 15.33 1.47 12.68
N ALA A 185 15.09 2.78 12.72
CA ALA A 185 16.01 3.79 12.23
C ALA A 185 17.27 3.89 13.10
N GLN A 186 18.42 3.97 12.45
CA GLN A 186 19.72 4.14 13.11
C GLN A 186 20.08 5.62 13.21
N THR A 187 19.33 6.37 14.01
CA THR A 187 19.59 7.79 14.26
C THR A 187 19.59 8.10 15.75
N LYS A 188 20.42 9.06 16.16
CA LYS A 188 20.46 9.58 17.54
C LYS A 188 19.52 10.78 17.73
N GLU A 189 19.01 11.34 16.65
CA GLU A 189 18.23 12.58 16.65
C GLU A 189 16.78 12.27 16.20
N PRO A 190 15.80 12.34 17.11
CA PRO A 190 14.38 12.11 16.78
C PRO A 190 13.85 13.06 15.69
N ALA A 191 14.30 14.32 15.70
CA ALA A 191 13.90 15.30 14.68
C ALA A 191 14.32 14.90 13.27
N ARG A 192 15.52 14.30 13.10
CA ARG A 192 16.01 13.81 11.82
C ARG A 192 15.10 12.68 11.28
N GLN A 193 14.70 11.75 12.13
CA GLN A 193 13.76 10.70 11.74
C GLN A 193 12.38 11.27 11.38
N GLY A 194 11.91 12.28 12.12
CA GLY A 194 10.66 12.99 11.82
C GLY A 194 10.66 13.61 10.41
N LEU A 195 11.77 14.27 10.03
CA LEU A 195 11.94 14.83 8.69
C LEU A 195 11.91 13.77 7.59
N VAL A 196 12.56 12.63 7.80
CA VAL A 196 12.52 11.50 6.85
C VAL A 196 11.10 10.96 6.69
N SER A 197 10.38 10.74 7.79
CA SER A 197 9.00 10.26 7.75
C SER A 197 8.06 11.25 7.06
N MET A 198 8.24 12.55 7.30
CA MET A 198 7.48 13.61 6.63
C MET A 198 7.71 13.62 5.12
N THR A 199 8.94 13.39 4.67
CA THR A 199 9.29 13.32 3.25
C THR A 199 8.55 12.18 2.55
N GLY A 200 8.45 11.00 3.19
CA GLY A 200 7.69 9.87 2.66
C GLY A 200 6.22 10.21 2.46
N THR A 201 5.58 10.80 3.46
CA THR A 201 4.18 11.25 3.39
C THR A 201 3.97 12.31 2.31
N PHE A 202 4.91 13.25 2.17
CA PHE A 202 4.84 14.28 1.13
C PHE A 202 4.91 13.67 -0.27
N ILE A 203 5.86 12.78 -0.51
CA ILE A 203 6.03 12.13 -1.83
C ILE A 203 4.79 11.30 -2.16
N ASP A 204 4.31 10.48 -1.25
CA ASP A 204 3.13 9.64 -1.48
C ASP A 204 1.88 10.49 -1.75
N THR A 205 1.53 11.36 -0.84
CA THR A 205 0.24 12.06 -0.88
C THR A 205 0.24 13.25 -1.85
N ILE A 206 1.27 14.08 -1.82
CA ILE A 206 1.30 15.29 -2.66
C ILE A 206 1.77 14.99 -4.08
N VAL A 207 2.78 14.15 -4.24
CA VAL A 207 3.32 13.87 -5.58
C VAL A 207 2.53 12.74 -6.25
N ILE A 208 2.60 11.52 -5.73
CA ILE A 208 2.08 10.32 -6.41
C ILE A 208 0.56 10.34 -6.50
N CYS A 209 -0.16 10.64 -5.41
CA CYS A 209 -1.62 10.68 -5.44
C CYS A 209 -2.15 11.80 -6.35
N THR A 210 -1.52 12.98 -6.36
CA THR A 210 -1.92 14.08 -7.26
C THR A 210 -1.70 13.71 -8.72
N MET A 211 -0.54 13.14 -9.06
CA MET A 211 -0.24 12.70 -10.42
C MET A 211 -1.21 11.62 -10.90
N THR A 212 -1.53 10.66 -10.04
CA THR A 212 -2.50 9.60 -10.32
C THR A 212 -3.90 10.18 -10.56
N GLY A 213 -4.38 11.03 -9.64
CA GLY A 213 -5.67 11.68 -9.74
C GLY A 213 -5.82 12.54 -10.99
N LEU A 214 -4.80 13.35 -11.30
CA LEU A 214 -4.77 14.16 -12.53
C LEU A 214 -4.78 13.28 -13.78
N SER A 215 -3.99 12.20 -13.82
CA SER A 215 -3.98 11.27 -14.94
C SER A 215 -5.36 10.66 -15.20
N ILE A 216 -6.08 10.27 -14.16
CA ILE A 216 -7.45 9.73 -14.26
C ILE A 216 -8.45 10.79 -14.77
N VAL A 217 -8.34 12.02 -14.27
CA VAL A 217 -9.28 13.11 -14.67
C VAL A 217 -8.99 13.59 -16.09
N ILE A 218 -7.71 13.79 -16.45
CA ILE A 218 -7.28 14.22 -17.80
C ILE A 218 -7.76 13.22 -18.87
N THR A 219 -7.63 11.93 -18.57
CA THR A 219 -8.04 10.87 -19.52
C THR A 219 -9.54 10.60 -19.54
N GLY A 220 -10.29 11.18 -18.59
CA GLY A 220 -11.74 11.01 -18.47
C GLY A 220 -12.18 9.62 -18.04
N THR A 221 -11.26 8.81 -17.47
CA THR A 221 -11.58 7.44 -17.04
C THR A 221 -12.36 7.38 -15.73
N TRP A 222 -12.46 8.48 -14.99
CA TRP A 222 -13.18 8.57 -13.73
C TRP A 222 -14.68 8.23 -13.82
N ASN A 223 -15.30 8.34 -15.00
CA ASN A 223 -16.73 8.08 -15.22
C ASN A 223 -17.02 6.74 -15.92
N THR A 224 -16.03 5.87 -16.06
CA THR A 224 -16.19 4.56 -16.75
C THR A 224 -16.79 3.47 -15.88
N GLY A 225 -16.99 3.71 -14.58
CA GLY A 225 -17.45 2.72 -13.63
C GLY A 225 -16.40 1.69 -13.21
N LEU A 226 -15.14 1.85 -13.66
CA LEU A 226 -14.01 1.02 -13.25
C LEU A 226 -13.56 1.40 -11.84
N GLU A 227 -13.03 0.44 -11.08
CA GLU A 227 -12.55 0.66 -9.72
C GLU A 227 -11.10 0.19 -9.52
N GLY A 228 -10.45 0.76 -8.51
CA GLY A 228 -9.12 0.34 -8.04
C GLY A 228 -8.04 0.41 -9.11
N VAL A 229 -7.37 -0.71 -9.37
CA VAL A 229 -6.26 -0.83 -10.33
C VAL A 229 -6.72 -0.64 -11.77
N GLU A 230 -7.94 -1.06 -12.10
CA GLU A 230 -8.46 -1.04 -13.47
C GLU A 230 -8.62 0.39 -14.00
N ILE A 231 -9.11 1.33 -13.18
CA ILE A 231 -9.26 2.73 -13.57
C ILE A 231 -7.90 3.38 -13.85
N THR A 232 -6.89 3.06 -13.05
CA THR A 232 -5.52 3.58 -13.25
C THR A 232 -4.91 2.97 -14.52
N THR A 233 -5.11 1.68 -14.74
CA THR A 233 -4.63 1.00 -15.96
C THR A 233 -5.27 1.61 -17.22
N ALA A 234 -6.58 1.82 -17.22
CA ALA A 234 -7.28 2.48 -18.32
C ALA A 234 -6.80 3.91 -18.55
N ALA A 235 -6.53 4.66 -17.47
CA ALA A 235 -5.98 6.01 -17.55
C ALA A 235 -4.60 6.04 -18.21
N PHE A 236 -3.71 5.13 -17.82
CA PHE A 236 -2.37 5.04 -18.40
C PHE A 236 -2.39 4.53 -19.84
N GLN A 237 -3.24 3.55 -20.17
CA GLN A 237 -3.42 3.09 -21.55
C GLN A 237 -3.87 4.20 -22.49
N LYS A 238 -4.78 5.07 -22.02
CA LYS A 238 -5.34 6.16 -22.82
C LYS A 238 -4.44 7.40 -22.85
N GLY A 239 -3.72 7.66 -21.76
CA GLY A 239 -2.94 8.89 -21.59
C GLY A 239 -1.51 8.81 -22.12
N LEU A 240 -0.93 7.61 -22.20
CA LEU A 240 0.43 7.42 -22.70
C LEU A 240 0.48 7.38 -24.24
N PRO A 241 1.51 7.96 -24.88
CA PRO A 241 1.71 7.91 -26.33
C PRO A 241 2.26 6.56 -26.80
N PHE A 242 2.23 5.52 -25.98
CA PHE A 242 2.74 4.19 -26.27
C PHE A 242 1.58 3.22 -26.60
N PRO A 243 1.87 2.09 -27.27
CA PRO A 243 0.87 1.03 -27.42
C PRO A 243 0.27 0.63 -26.08
N PRO A 244 -1.07 0.41 -26.00
CA PRO A 244 -1.75 0.07 -24.73
C PRO A 244 -1.13 -1.10 -23.98
N VAL A 245 -0.57 -2.07 -24.68
CA VAL A 245 0.11 -3.23 -24.08
C VAL A 245 1.36 -2.81 -23.29
N VAL A 246 2.16 -1.88 -23.83
CA VAL A 246 3.37 -1.38 -23.16
C VAL A 246 3.00 -0.60 -21.91
N ALA A 247 1.98 0.26 -22.00
CA ALA A 247 1.48 1.01 -20.84
C ALA A 247 0.98 0.10 -19.72
N SER A 248 0.19 -0.92 -20.08
CA SER A 248 -0.31 -1.93 -19.14
C SER A 248 0.81 -2.73 -18.49
N PHE A 249 1.80 -3.15 -19.29
CA PHE A 249 2.94 -3.91 -18.77
C PHE A 249 3.77 -3.10 -17.77
N ALA A 250 4.10 -1.86 -18.11
CA ALA A 250 4.85 -0.98 -17.23
C ALA A 250 4.11 -0.70 -15.92
N LEU A 251 2.80 -0.44 -15.99
CA LEU A 251 1.99 -0.24 -14.79
C LEU A 251 1.84 -1.51 -13.95
N MET A 252 1.65 -2.67 -14.60
CA MET A 252 1.60 -3.96 -13.91
C MET A 252 2.89 -4.19 -13.11
N ILE A 253 4.06 -3.93 -13.68
CA ILE A 253 5.35 -4.06 -12.96
C ILE A 253 5.39 -3.11 -11.76
N CYS A 254 5.00 -1.84 -11.92
CA CYS A 254 4.95 -0.90 -10.81
C CYS A 254 4.05 -1.40 -9.68
N LEU A 255 2.86 -1.89 -10.01
CA LEU A 255 1.88 -2.40 -9.03
C LEU A 255 2.37 -3.66 -8.32
N VAL A 256 2.98 -4.59 -9.06
CA VAL A 256 3.56 -5.81 -8.48
C VAL A 256 4.65 -5.46 -7.48
N PHE A 257 5.56 -4.57 -7.82
CA PHE A 257 6.62 -4.17 -6.89
C PHE A 257 6.09 -3.37 -5.70
N PHE A 258 5.13 -2.48 -5.92
CA PHE A 258 4.50 -1.72 -4.85
C PHE A 258 3.80 -2.64 -3.84
N ALA A 259 2.94 -3.54 -4.32
CA ALA A 259 2.22 -4.45 -3.45
C ALA A 259 3.17 -5.46 -2.78
N PHE A 260 4.21 -5.93 -3.47
CA PHE A 260 5.22 -6.82 -2.91
C PHE A 260 5.96 -6.18 -1.73
N THR A 261 6.43 -4.94 -1.88
CA THR A 261 7.11 -4.23 -0.78
C THR A 261 6.18 -3.94 0.38
N THR A 262 4.90 -3.70 0.11
CA THR A 262 3.87 -3.52 1.14
C THR A 262 3.66 -4.81 1.94
N ILE A 263 3.61 -5.98 1.29
CA ILE A 263 3.55 -7.29 1.97
C ILE A 263 4.74 -7.46 2.91
N LEU A 264 5.95 -7.15 2.45
CA LEU A 264 7.16 -7.26 3.28
C LEU A 264 7.14 -6.31 4.48
N GLY A 265 6.63 -5.10 4.31
CA GLY A 265 6.49 -4.13 5.38
C GLY A 265 5.50 -4.58 6.46
N TRP A 266 4.34 -5.09 6.05
CA TRP A 266 3.32 -5.57 6.99
C TRP A 266 3.72 -6.85 7.72
N ASP A 267 4.50 -7.74 7.10
CA ASP A 267 5.11 -8.85 7.82
C ASP A 267 5.97 -8.35 8.98
N TYR A 268 6.85 -7.39 8.71
CA TYR A 268 7.69 -6.78 9.72
C TYR A 268 6.88 -6.14 10.87
N TYR A 269 5.80 -5.41 10.55
CA TYR A 269 4.96 -4.78 11.58
C TYR A 269 4.24 -5.83 12.43
N GLY A 270 3.71 -6.86 11.80
CA GLY A 270 3.07 -7.97 12.49
C GLY A 270 4.03 -8.72 13.40
N GLU A 271 5.26 -9.00 12.94
CA GLU A 271 6.31 -9.62 13.76
C GLU A 271 6.66 -8.78 14.99
N ARG A 272 6.81 -7.46 14.83
CA ARG A 272 7.12 -6.57 15.97
C ARG A 272 5.98 -6.55 16.98
N CYS A 273 4.75 -6.51 16.52
CA CYS A 273 3.57 -6.58 17.38
C CYS A 273 3.52 -7.91 18.17
N LEU A 274 3.78 -9.02 17.48
CA LEU A 274 3.77 -10.35 18.10
C LEU A 274 4.93 -10.53 19.10
N GLU A 275 6.12 -10.02 18.76
CA GLU A 275 7.28 -10.03 19.64
C GLU A 275 7.00 -9.29 20.96
N TYR A 276 6.28 -8.18 20.89
CA TYR A 276 5.84 -7.45 22.07
C TYR A 276 4.82 -8.26 22.91
N LEU A 277 3.83 -8.88 22.26
CA LEU A 277 2.79 -9.66 22.94
C LEU A 277 3.35 -10.87 23.70
N PHE A 278 4.31 -11.56 23.09
CA PHE A 278 4.90 -12.79 23.62
C PHE A 278 6.27 -12.59 24.31
N ASN A 279 6.56 -11.36 24.77
CA ASN A 279 7.78 -11.03 25.51
C ASN A 279 9.06 -11.54 24.82
N LYS A 280 9.24 -11.20 23.54
CA LYS A 280 10.40 -11.59 22.72
C LYS A 280 10.55 -13.11 22.50
N ASN A 281 9.47 -13.88 22.53
CA ASN A 281 9.53 -15.32 22.26
C ASN A 281 9.75 -15.59 20.76
N MET A 282 10.98 -15.92 20.38
CA MET A 282 11.37 -16.16 18.98
C MET A 282 10.69 -17.38 18.35
N LYS A 283 10.13 -18.31 19.14
CA LYS A 283 9.35 -19.43 18.59
C LYS A 283 8.01 -18.93 18.04
N ALA A 284 7.35 -18.02 18.77
CA ALA A 284 6.09 -17.41 18.35
C ALA A 284 6.29 -16.56 17.07
N VAL A 285 7.36 -15.76 17.01
CA VAL A 285 7.72 -14.96 15.82
C VAL A 285 7.97 -15.87 14.61
N ARG A 286 8.70 -16.96 14.79
CA ARG A 286 8.96 -17.93 13.70
C ARG A 286 7.68 -18.60 13.21
N ALA A 287 6.78 -18.99 14.11
CA ALA A 287 5.49 -19.55 13.76
C ALA A 287 4.63 -18.55 12.97
N TYR A 288 4.66 -17.26 13.36
CA TYR A 288 4.00 -16.19 12.64
C TYR A 288 4.53 -16.02 11.21
N ARG A 289 5.83 -16.02 11.01
CA ARG A 289 6.45 -15.96 9.66
C ARG A 289 5.95 -17.07 8.75
N TRP A 290 5.94 -18.30 9.25
CA TRP A 290 5.44 -19.44 8.46
C TRP A 290 3.96 -19.30 8.16
N LEU A 291 3.16 -18.86 9.14
CA LEU A 291 1.75 -18.62 8.92
C LEU A 291 1.53 -17.51 7.89
N TYR A 292 2.31 -16.44 7.97
CA TYR A 292 2.26 -15.32 7.03
C TYR A 292 2.59 -15.72 5.58
N ILE A 293 3.58 -16.59 5.39
CA ILE A 293 3.98 -17.11 4.07
C ILE A 293 2.91 -18.02 3.47
N ILE A 294 2.19 -18.77 4.32
CA ILE A 294 1.16 -19.73 3.89
C ILE A 294 -0.17 -19.02 3.57
N CYS A 295 -0.48 -17.92 4.27
CA CYS A 295 -1.69 -17.13 4.03
C CYS A 295 -1.58 -16.26 2.78
#